data_88a89b7b5acd66a97dab4458ac3feb65
#
_entry.id   88a89b7b5acd66a97dab4458ac3feb65
#
_cell.length_a   1.000
_cell.length_b   1.000
_cell.length_c   1.000
_cell.angle_alpha   90.00
_cell.angle_beta   90.00
_cell.angle_gamma   90.00
#
_symmetry.space_group_name_H-M   'P 1'
#
loop_
_entity.id
_entity.type
_entity.pdbx_description
1 polymer ?
#
loop_
_entity_poly.entity_id
_entity_poly.type
_entity_poly.pdbx_seq_one_letter_code
_entity_poly.pdbx_strand_id
1 'polypeptide(L)'
;MRTIIVLFFTFQSLSNYSQDINKIDSLINNGIKLKAYPGAQVFFKKGDFKFHKSYGYHTYDSITKVYDDHLFDLASITKTLASTLALMKLYDEKKLKLDNTISSFEKKLRRSNKKNTNFHELLIHQSGWIPYINHQQFLIKKNGELKKRLISKTPKNKTIKIANDLFIKSNYFTTIL
;
A
#
# COMPACT_ATOMS: atom_id res chain seq x y z
N MET A 1 27.87 22.75 -42.80
CA MET A 1 26.60 23.24 -42.20
C MET A 1 25.65 22.14 -41.71
N ARG A 2 25.57 20.96 -42.33
CA ARG A 2 24.66 19.86 -41.91
C ARG A 2 24.97 19.26 -40.53
N THR A 3 26.25 19.17 -40.15
CA THR A 3 26.72 18.54 -38.92
C THR A 3 26.44 19.40 -37.66
N ILE A 4 26.46 20.73 -37.78
CA ILE A 4 26.19 21.67 -36.67
C ILE A 4 24.71 21.67 -36.30
N ILE A 5 23.79 21.50 -37.27
CA ILE A 5 22.34 21.45 -37.01
C ILE A 5 21.96 20.18 -36.27
N VAL A 6 22.59 19.02 -36.55
CA VAL A 6 22.32 17.77 -35.82
C VAL A 6 22.81 17.83 -34.37
N LEU A 7 23.96 18.44 -34.12
CA LEU A 7 24.48 18.66 -32.74
C LEU A 7 23.59 19.61 -31.93
N PHE A 8 23.00 20.62 -32.57
CA PHE A 8 22.10 21.56 -31.89
C PHE A 8 20.76 20.90 -31.52
N PHE A 9 20.23 20.00 -32.37
CA PHE A 9 18.99 19.26 -32.09
C PHE A 9 19.17 18.19 -31.00
N THR A 10 20.32 17.54 -30.92
CA THR A 10 20.61 16.55 -29.86
C THR A 10 20.84 17.25 -28.51
N PHE A 11 21.35 18.47 -28.49
CA PHE A 11 21.54 19.25 -27.26
C PHE A 11 20.21 19.76 -26.69
N GLN A 12 19.26 20.14 -27.54
CA GLN A 12 17.92 20.56 -27.07
C GLN A 12 17.10 19.39 -26.46
N SER A 13 17.24 18.17 -26.98
CA SER A 13 16.53 17.02 -26.43
C SER A 13 17.06 16.63 -25.02
N LEU A 14 18.34 16.78 -24.75
CA LEU A 14 18.93 16.55 -23.43
C LEU A 14 18.51 17.60 -22.41
N SER A 15 18.33 18.86 -22.81
CA SER A 15 17.91 19.95 -21.90
C SER A 15 16.44 19.79 -21.44
N ASN A 16 15.56 19.25 -22.27
CA ASN A 16 14.17 19.04 -21.89
C ASN A 16 14.02 17.96 -20.78
N TYR A 17 14.79 16.88 -20.85
CA TYR A 17 14.80 15.84 -19.80
C TYR A 17 15.37 16.39 -18.47
N SER A 18 16.40 17.21 -18.53
CA SER A 18 17.00 17.83 -17.33
C SER A 18 16.02 18.78 -16.62
N GLN A 19 15.23 19.56 -17.39
CA GLN A 19 14.25 20.48 -16.80
C GLN A 19 13.13 19.74 -16.08
N ASP A 20 12.64 18.61 -16.61
CA ASP A 20 11.58 17.82 -16.00
C ASP A 20 12.04 17.13 -14.71
N ILE A 21 13.28 16.65 -14.66
CA ILE A 21 13.87 16.06 -13.43
C ILE A 21 13.97 17.11 -12.33
N ASN A 22 14.42 18.33 -12.64
CA ASN A 22 14.53 19.42 -11.66
C ASN A 22 13.16 19.80 -11.07
N LYS A 23 12.08 19.71 -11.87
CA LYS A 23 10.71 19.93 -11.39
C LYS A 23 10.28 18.84 -10.40
N ILE A 24 10.61 17.57 -10.68
CA ILE A 24 10.32 16.46 -9.76
C ILE A 24 11.09 16.68 -8.45
N ASP A 25 12.38 16.97 -8.53
CA ASP A 25 13.22 17.25 -7.35
C ASP A 25 12.63 18.38 -6.51
N SER A 26 12.26 19.50 -7.15
CA SER A 26 11.64 20.64 -6.49
C SER A 26 10.32 20.27 -5.81
N LEU A 27 9.44 19.55 -6.50
CA LEU A 27 8.13 19.12 -5.98
C LEU A 27 8.30 18.24 -4.73
N ILE A 28 9.15 17.21 -4.81
CA ILE A 28 9.35 16.27 -3.70
C ILE A 28 9.99 16.97 -2.50
N ASN A 29 11.04 17.77 -2.72
CA ASN A 29 11.71 18.50 -1.65
C ASN A 29 10.78 19.54 -0.99
N ASN A 30 9.90 20.19 -1.76
CA ASN A 30 8.90 21.09 -1.20
C ASN A 30 7.89 20.34 -0.30
N GLY A 31 7.43 19.15 -0.70
CA GLY A 31 6.57 18.31 0.14
C GLY A 31 7.23 17.95 1.48
N ILE A 32 8.52 17.57 1.46
CA ILE A 32 9.30 17.29 2.68
C ILE A 32 9.43 18.55 3.54
N LYS A 33 9.76 19.70 2.92
CA LYS A 33 9.87 20.99 3.62
C LYS A 33 8.58 21.42 4.29
N LEU A 34 7.43 21.17 3.64
CA LEU A 34 6.10 21.43 4.18
C LEU A 34 5.64 20.38 5.20
N LYS A 35 6.48 19.39 5.51
CA LYS A 35 6.14 18.25 6.41
C LYS A 35 4.91 17.47 5.97
N ALA A 36 4.61 17.40 4.68
CA ALA A 36 3.56 16.55 4.13
C ALA A 36 3.94 15.05 4.26
N TYR A 37 5.23 14.75 4.12
CA TYR A 37 5.84 13.42 4.35
C TYR A 37 7.32 13.61 4.72
N PRO A 38 7.93 12.66 5.47
CA PRO A 38 9.32 12.79 5.91
C PRO A 38 10.33 12.43 4.83
N GLY A 39 9.94 11.61 3.87
CA GLY A 39 10.77 11.17 2.75
C GLY A 39 9.96 10.47 1.69
N ALA A 40 10.61 10.17 0.57
CA ALA A 40 9.98 9.53 -0.59
C ALA A 40 11.01 8.76 -1.41
N GLN A 41 10.52 7.79 -2.16
CA GLN A 41 11.24 7.12 -3.23
C GLN A 41 10.42 7.27 -4.51
N VAL A 42 11.06 7.75 -5.58
CA VAL A 42 10.40 7.98 -6.87
C VAL A 42 11.05 7.12 -7.94
N PHE A 43 10.22 6.36 -8.63
CA PHE A 43 10.64 5.60 -9.79
C PHE A 43 9.67 5.87 -10.95
N PHE A 44 10.20 6.15 -12.13
CA PHE A 44 9.43 6.10 -13.36
C PHE A 44 10.29 5.66 -14.56
N LYS A 45 9.62 5.12 -15.56
CA LYS A 45 10.24 4.68 -16.81
C LYS A 45 9.43 5.17 -18.00
N LYS A 46 10.12 5.70 -19.04
CA LYS A 46 9.53 6.08 -20.32
C LYS A 46 10.47 5.64 -21.44
N GLY A 47 10.06 4.63 -22.20
CA GLY A 47 10.97 3.97 -23.15
C GLY A 47 12.20 3.40 -22.44
N ASP A 48 13.38 3.78 -22.87
CA ASP A 48 14.66 3.37 -22.25
C ASP A 48 15.09 4.26 -21.11
N PHE A 49 14.47 5.43 -20.98
CA PHE A 49 14.75 6.34 -19.88
C PHE A 49 14.17 5.79 -18.56
N LYS A 50 15.03 5.70 -17.54
CA LYS A 50 14.67 5.31 -16.17
C LYS A 50 15.13 6.40 -15.21
N PHE A 51 14.25 6.76 -14.31
CA PHE A 51 14.55 7.63 -13.19
C PHE A 51 14.23 6.89 -11.89
N HIS A 52 15.21 6.84 -10.97
CA HIS A 52 15.04 6.30 -9.64
C HIS A 52 15.82 7.16 -8.67
N LYS A 53 15.15 7.71 -7.67
CA LYS A 53 15.77 8.60 -6.69
C LYS A 53 15.03 8.57 -5.37
N SER A 54 15.81 8.61 -4.29
CA SER A 54 15.32 8.64 -2.91
C SER A 54 15.56 10.00 -2.29
N TYR A 55 14.65 10.42 -1.39
CA TYR A 55 14.63 11.74 -0.77
C TYR A 55 14.29 11.62 0.71
N GLY A 56 14.91 12.47 1.54
CA GLY A 56 14.58 12.63 2.95
C GLY A 56 14.81 11.41 3.81
N TYR A 57 13.93 11.16 4.76
CA TYR A 57 14.09 10.19 5.83
C TYR A 57 12.82 9.35 5.99
N HIS A 58 12.90 8.19 6.68
CA HIS A 58 11.72 7.35 6.94
C HIS A 58 10.75 7.99 7.95
N THR A 59 11.28 8.81 8.85
CA THR A 59 10.52 9.45 9.93
C THR A 59 10.92 10.91 10.08
N TYR A 60 10.10 11.70 10.75
CA TYR A 60 10.36 13.14 10.97
C TYR A 60 11.50 13.43 11.96
N ASP A 61 11.96 12.42 12.71
CA ASP A 61 13.16 12.50 13.57
C ASP A 61 14.47 12.56 12.78
N SER A 62 14.41 12.29 11.46
CA SER A 62 15.53 12.36 10.52
C SER A 62 16.72 11.44 10.87
N ILE A 63 16.45 10.32 11.52
CA ILE A 63 17.49 9.34 11.93
C ILE A 63 17.88 8.45 10.75
N THR A 64 16.88 7.81 10.10
CA THR A 64 17.12 6.85 9.02
C THR A 64 16.78 7.45 7.67
N LYS A 65 17.81 7.70 6.85
CA LYS A 65 17.67 8.22 5.49
C LYS A 65 16.98 7.19 4.57
N VAL A 66 16.22 7.66 3.60
CA VAL A 66 15.65 6.80 2.53
C VAL A 66 16.73 6.52 1.48
N TYR A 67 16.89 5.24 1.11
CA TYR A 67 17.77 4.79 0.03
C TYR A 67 16.98 4.02 -1.03
N ASP A 68 17.58 3.87 -2.23
CA ASP A 68 16.90 3.30 -3.41
C ASP A 68 16.57 1.81 -3.28
N ASP A 69 17.25 1.09 -2.39
CA ASP A 69 17.02 -0.34 -2.06
C ASP A 69 16.04 -0.56 -0.91
N HIS A 70 15.55 0.52 -0.29
CA HIS A 70 14.59 0.39 0.80
C HIS A 70 13.20 -0.03 0.28
N LEU A 71 12.53 -0.89 1.04
CA LEU A 71 11.18 -1.38 0.75
C LEU A 71 10.14 -0.54 1.48
N PHE A 72 9.09 -0.18 0.76
CA PHE A 72 7.91 0.49 1.30
C PHE A 72 6.72 -0.45 1.31
N ASP A 73 5.88 -0.34 2.35
CA ASP A 73 4.59 -1.01 2.36
C ASP A 73 3.69 -0.42 1.25
N LEU A 74 3.23 -1.29 0.37
CA LEU A 74 2.35 -0.91 -0.74
C LEU A 74 0.93 -0.55 -0.27
N ALA A 75 0.59 -0.85 0.98
CA ALA A 75 -0.74 -0.58 1.54
C ALA A 75 -1.86 -0.96 0.55
N SER A 76 -2.77 -0.02 0.21
CA SER A 76 -3.89 -0.29 -0.70
C SER A 76 -3.50 -0.53 -2.16
N ILE A 77 -2.30 -0.18 -2.59
CA ILE A 77 -1.81 -0.54 -3.93
C ILE A 77 -1.79 -2.07 -4.11
N THR A 78 -1.65 -2.83 -3.02
CA THR A 78 -1.80 -4.29 -2.99
C THR A 78 -3.11 -4.77 -3.59
N LYS A 79 -4.21 -4.02 -3.43
CA LYS A 79 -5.52 -4.36 -4.03
C LYS A 79 -5.42 -4.41 -5.56
N THR A 80 -4.75 -3.44 -6.17
CA THR A 80 -4.59 -3.35 -7.62
C THR A 80 -3.52 -4.32 -8.13
N LEU A 81 -2.32 -4.31 -7.52
CA LEU A 81 -1.17 -5.05 -8.05
C LEU A 81 -1.15 -6.54 -7.67
N ALA A 82 -1.86 -6.95 -6.61
CA ALA A 82 -1.91 -8.34 -6.20
C ALA A 82 -3.32 -8.91 -6.30
N SER A 83 -4.28 -8.34 -5.56
CA SER A 83 -5.62 -8.94 -5.47
C SER A 83 -6.37 -8.93 -6.80
N THR A 84 -6.38 -7.79 -7.51
CA THR A 84 -7.06 -7.68 -8.80
C THR A 84 -6.38 -8.56 -9.86
N LEU A 85 -5.05 -8.59 -9.92
CA LEU A 85 -4.33 -9.45 -10.88
C LEU A 85 -4.58 -10.94 -10.60
N ALA A 86 -4.63 -11.35 -9.34
CA ALA A 86 -4.99 -12.71 -8.97
C ALA A 86 -6.41 -13.07 -9.39
N LEU A 87 -7.38 -12.16 -9.19
CA LEU A 87 -8.77 -12.35 -9.64
C LEU A 87 -8.87 -12.40 -11.17
N MET A 88 -8.13 -11.55 -11.89
CA MET A 88 -8.07 -11.60 -13.37
C MET A 88 -7.59 -12.97 -13.85
N LYS A 89 -6.53 -13.50 -13.24
CA LYS A 89 -6.04 -14.85 -13.56
C LYS A 89 -7.10 -15.92 -13.32
N LEU A 90 -7.80 -15.89 -12.18
CA LEU A 90 -8.86 -16.85 -11.88
C LEU A 90 -10.05 -16.72 -12.84
N TYR A 91 -10.35 -15.50 -13.28
CA TYR A 91 -11.38 -15.25 -14.27
C TYR A 91 -10.99 -15.82 -15.66
N ASP A 92 -9.78 -15.59 -16.13
CA ASP A 92 -9.25 -16.13 -17.38
C ASP A 92 -9.24 -17.68 -17.38
N GLU A 93 -8.86 -18.27 -16.24
CA GLU A 93 -8.90 -19.72 -16.02
C GLU A 93 -10.32 -20.29 -15.84
N LYS A 94 -11.37 -19.45 -15.95
CA LYS A 94 -12.79 -19.82 -15.77
C LYS A 94 -13.11 -20.43 -14.38
N LYS A 95 -12.24 -20.17 -13.39
CA LYS A 95 -12.42 -20.62 -11.99
C LYS A 95 -13.31 -19.67 -11.18
N LEU A 96 -13.55 -18.46 -11.69
CA LEU A 96 -14.32 -17.41 -11.06
C LEU A 96 -15.10 -16.63 -12.12
N LYS A 97 -16.35 -16.24 -11.77
CA LYS A 97 -17.14 -15.28 -12.53
C LYS A 97 -17.36 -14.02 -11.68
N LEU A 98 -17.50 -12.86 -12.31
CA LEU A 98 -17.68 -11.59 -11.59
C LEU A 98 -19.01 -11.52 -10.81
N ASP A 99 -20.04 -12.23 -11.28
CA ASP A 99 -21.35 -12.36 -10.63
C ASP A 99 -21.38 -13.38 -9.49
N ASN A 100 -20.34 -14.22 -9.34
CA ASN A 100 -20.26 -15.12 -8.21
C ASN A 100 -20.26 -14.35 -6.88
N THR A 101 -21.03 -14.82 -5.91
CA THR A 101 -21.02 -14.22 -4.57
C THR A 101 -19.77 -14.62 -3.80
N ILE A 102 -19.24 -13.69 -3.00
CA ILE A 102 -18.09 -13.98 -2.14
C ILE A 102 -18.41 -15.08 -1.12
N SER A 103 -19.66 -15.16 -0.67
CA SER A 103 -20.12 -16.20 0.25
C SER A 103 -20.08 -17.63 -0.34
N SER A 104 -19.98 -17.78 -1.67
CA SER A 104 -19.79 -19.10 -2.29
C SER A 104 -18.37 -19.63 -2.03
N PHE A 105 -17.38 -18.75 -1.86
CA PHE A 105 -15.98 -19.05 -1.56
C PHE A 105 -15.68 -18.95 -0.05
N GLU A 106 -16.15 -17.90 0.62
CA GLU A 106 -15.96 -17.71 2.07
C GLU A 106 -17.23 -18.09 2.84
N LYS A 107 -17.24 -19.30 3.37
CA LYS A 107 -18.43 -19.89 4.05
C LYS A 107 -18.93 -19.08 5.24
N LYS A 108 -18.05 -18.35 5.95
CA LYS A 108 -18.45 -17.50 7.10
C LYS A 108 -19.41 -16.39 6.71
N LEU A 109 -19.35 -15.92 5.47
CA LEU A 109 -20.21 -14.85 4.98
C LEU A 109 -21.66 -15.30 4.67
N ARG A 110 -21.92 -16.59 4.56
CA ARG A 110 -23.24 -17.15 4.22
C ARG A 110 -24.37 -16.75 5.18
N ARG A 111 -24.02 -16.50 6.45
CA ARG A 111 -24.97 -16.09 7.50
C ARG A 111 -24.87 -14.61 7.86
N SER A 112 -24.20 -13.82 7.04
CA SER A 112 -24.02 -12.36 7.25
C SER A 112 -24.89 -11.55 6.30
N ASN A 113 -25.00 -10.25 6.56
CA ASN A 113 -25.62 -9.29 5.65
C ASN A 113 -24.79 -9.07 4.36
N LYS A 114 -23.63 -9.73 4.23
CA LYS A 114 -22.72 -9.68 3.08
C LYS A 114 -22.85 -10.88 2.15
N LYS A 115 -23.75 -11.80 2.45
CA LYS A 115 -23.91 -13.07 1.71
C LYS A 115 -24.12 -12.91 0.20
N ASN A 116 -24.76 -11.85 -0.23
CA ASN A 116 -25.11 -11.60 -1.63
C ASN A 116 -24.08 -10.73 -2.37
N THR A 117 -23.05 -10.18 -1.70
CA THR A 117 -22.02 -9.37 -2.35
C THR A 117 -21.27 -10.21 -3.38
N ASN A 118 -21.17 -9.72 -4.61
CA ASN A 118 -20.43 -10.38 -5.69
C ASN A 118 -19.05 -9.73 -5.93
N PHE A 119 -18.21 -10.37 -6.76
CA PHE A 119 -16.87 -9.87 -7.06
C PHE A 119 -16.91 -8.57 -7.86
N HIS A 120 -17.89 -8.38 -8.73
CA HIS A 120 -18.02 -7.15 -9.50
C HIS A 120 -18.22 -5.95 -8.59
N GLU A 121 -19.17 -6.02 -7.64
CA GLU A 121 -19.42 -4.94 -6.68
C GLU A 121 -18.20 -4.61 -5.82
N LEU A 122 -17.41 -5.60 -5.43
CA LEU A 122 -16.16 -5.37 -4.69
C LEU A 122 -15.11 -4.65 -5.54
N LEU A 123 -14.90 -5.10 -6.77
CA LEU A 123 -13.87 -4.56 -7.65
C LEU A 123 -14.14 -3.09 -8.03
N ILE A 124 -15.41 -2.71 -8.18
CA ILE A 124 -15.81 -1.32 -8.48
C ILE A 124 -16.09 -0.48 -7.21
N HIS A 125 -15.77 -1.00 -6.02
CA HIS A 125 -15.98 -0.33 -4.74
C HIS A 125 -17.44 0.04 -4.41
N GLN A 126 -18.43 -0.73 -4.91
CA GLN A 126 -19.86 -0.50 -4.68
C GLN A 126 -20.52 -1.53 -3.76
N SER A 127 -19.74 -2.37 -3.10
CA SER A 127 -20.23 -3.45 -2.23
C SER A 127 -20.88 -2.99 -0.91
N GLY A 128 -20.75 -1.71 -0.55
CA GLY A 128 -21.21 -1.17 0.74
C GLY A 128 -20.48 -1.76 1.96
N TRP A 129 -19.32 -2.40 1.77
CA TRP A 129 -18.51 -2.85 2.89
C TRP A 129 -17.74 -1.68 3.50
N ILE A 130 -17.44 -1.78 4.79
CA ILE A 130 -16.54 -0.84 5.44
C ILE A 130 -15.14 -0.94 4.80
N PRO A 131 -14.46 0.19 4.55
CA PRO A 131 -13.19 0.19 3.80
C PRO A 131 -12.05 -0.51 4.54
N TYR A 132 -12.09 -0.53 5.87
CA TYR A 132 -11.12 -1.22 6.73
C TYR A 132 -11.68 -1.47 8.12
N ILE A 133 -11.10 -2.45 8.82
CA ILE A 133 -11.41 -2.72 10.23
C ILE A 133 -10.33 -2.04 11.08
N ASN A 134 -10.72 -1.06 11.88
CA ASN A 134 -9.80 -0.41 12.82
C ASN A 134 -9.55 -1.33 14.03
N HIS A 135 -8.60 -2.25 13.88
CA HIS A 135 -8.23 -3.20 14.93
C HIS A 135 -7.80 -2.52 16.24
N GLN A 136 -7.19 -1.34 16.15
CA GLN A 136 -6.74 -0.59 17.32
C GLN A 136 -7.90 -0.26 18.27
N GLN A 137 -9.05 0.16 17.74
CA GLN A 137 -10.24 0.48 18.57
C GLN A 137 -10.74 -0.72 19.38
N PHE A 138 -10.58 -1.94 18.85
CA PHE A 138 -10.96 -3.14 19.58
C PHE A 138 -9.97 -3.54 20.68
N LEU A 139 -8.73 -3.09 20.58
CA LEU A 139 -7.65 -3.46 21.49
C LEU A 139 -7.49 -2.47 22.65
N ILE A 140 -8.05 -1.27 22.55
CA ILE A 140 -7.93 -0.17 23.50
C ILE A 140 -9.25 -0.01 24.27
N LYS A 141 -9.17 0.30 25.56
CA LYS A 141 -10.30 0.74 26.39
C LYS A 141 -10.62 2.22 26.10
N LYS A 142 -11.77 2.70 26.56
CA LYS A 142 -12.15 4.13 26.44
C LYS A 142 -11.14 5.11 27.08
N ASN A 143 -10.40 4.66 28.09
CA ASN A 143 -9.36 5.45 28.75
C ASN A 143 -7.97 5.35 28.07
N GLY A 144 -7.87 4.77 26.86
CA GLY A 144 -6.61 4.64 26.12
C GLY A 144 -5.74 3.43 26.49
N GLU A 145 -6.07 2.71 27.58
CA GLU A 145 -5.29 1.54 27.99
C GLU A 145 -5.54 0.31 27.10
N LEU A 146 -4.54 -0.53 26.94
CA LEU A 146 -4.68 -1.82 26.27
C LEU A 146 -5.59 -2.78 27.05
N LYS A 147 -6.45 -3.50 26.35
CA LYS A 147 -7.30 -4.55 26.93
C LYS A 147 -6.47 -5.77 27.29
N LYS A 148 -6.06 -5.91 28.55
CA LYS A 148 -5.20 -7.01 29.07
C LYS A 148 -5.73 -8.42 28.75
N ARG A 149 -7.04 -8.57 28.50
CA ARG A 149 -7.64 -9.85 28.09
C ARG A 149 -7.26 -10.28 26.65
N LEU A 150 -6.88 -9.33 25.79
CA LEU A 150 -6.55 -9.54 24.38
C LEU A 150 -5.06 -9.40 24.09
N ILE A 151 -4.39 -8.51 24.83
CA ILE A 151 -2.98 -8.17 24.65
C ILE A 151 -2.21 -8.43 25.96
N SER A 152 -0.98 -8.92 25.82
CA SER A 152 -0.01 -9.06 26.91
C SER A 152 1.34 -8.50 26.49
N LYS A 153 2.15 -8.08 27.49
CA LYS A 153 3.54 -7.63 27.30
C LYS A 153 4.54 -8.80 27.31
N THR A 154 4.09 -9.98 27.71
CA THR A 154 4.90 -11.20 27.74
C THR A 154 4.23 -12.29 26.90
N PRO A 155 4.99 -13.22 26.31
CA PRO A 155 4.43 -14.35 25.59
C PRO A 155 3.58 -15.20 26.54
N LYS A 156 2.40 -15.61 26.07
CA LYS A 156 1.48 -16.52 26.76
C LYS A 156 1.06 -17.63 25.82
N ASN A 157 0.50 -18.70 26.36
CA ASN A 157 -0.06 -19.77 25.52
C ASN A 157 -1.12 -19.17 24.57
N LYS A 158 -1.10 -19.60 23.30
CA LYS A 158 -2.01 -19.13 22.23
C LYS A 158 -1.94 -17.62 22.00
N THR A 159 -0.75 -17.02 22.04
CA THR A 159 -0.51 -15.64 21.62
C THR A 159 0.45 -15.58 20.45
N ILE A 160 0.32 -14.52 19.64
CA ILE A 160 1.17 -14.21 18.48
C ILE A 160 1.87 -12.88 18.79
N LYS A 161 3.18 -12.80 18.56
CA LYS A 161 3.94 -11.55 18.68
C LYS A 161 3.52 -10.60 17.56
N ILE A 162 3.13 -9.36 17.90
CA ILE A 162 2.71 -8.32 16.94
C ILE A 162 3.64 -7.11 16.93
N ALA A 163 4.41 -6.90 17.98
CA ALA A 163 5.46 -5.88 18.09
C ALA A 163 6.44 -6.24 19.21
N ASN A 164 7.47 -5.43 19.41
CA ASN A 164 8.36 -5.60 20.58
C ASN A 164 7.53 -5.51 21.85
N ASP A 165 7.66 -6.54 22.70
CA ASP A 165 6.92 -6.66 23.98
C ASP A 165 5.40 -6.57 23.89
N LEU A 166 4.83 -6.94 22.72
CA LEU A 166 3.38 -7.00 22.53
C LEU A 166 2.97 -8.31 21.86
N PHE A 167 2.03 -8.98 22.49
CA PHE A 167 1.48 -10.27 22.06
C PHE A 167 -0.05 -10.21 22.08
N ILE A 168 -0.71 -10.68 21.02
CA ILE A 168 -2.15 -10.75 20.89
C ILE A 168 -2.63 -12.20 20.93
N LYS A 169 -3.84 -12.45 21.46
CA LYS A 169 -4.44 -13.80 21.39
C LYS A 169 -4.56 -14.27 19.95
N SER A 170 -4.17 -15.50 19.66
CA SER A 170 -4.17 -16.06 18.30
C SER A 170 -5.55 -16.11 17.64
N ASN A 171 -6.63 -16.24 18.43
CA ASN A 171 -7.99 -16.24 17.92
C ASN A 171 -8.60 -14.83 17.73
N TYR A 172 -7.84 -13.76 18.02
CA TYR A 172 -8.35 -12.40 17.90
C TYR A 172 -8.90 -12.10 16.50
N PHE A 173 -8.13 -12.40 15.47
CA PHE A 173 -8.52 -12.12 14.08
C PHE A 173 -9.72 -12.97 13.61
N THR A 174 -9.91 -14.17 14.17
CA THR A 174 -11.07 -15.01 13.84
C THR A 174 -12.35 -14.61 14.57
N THR A 175 -12.24 -13.77 15.60
CA THR A 175 -13.39 -13.31 16.40
C THR A 175 -13.98 -12.02 15.86
N ILE A 176 -13.21 -11.25 15.08
CA ILE A 176 -13.64 -9.96 14.53
C ILE A 176 -14.21 -10.09 13.11
N LEU A 177 -13.84 -11.13 12.39
CA LEU A 177 -14.41 -11.51 11.09
C LEU A 177 -15.69 -12.33 11.28
#